data_a23d9b7d87b27022037865c6b31412fa
#
_entry.id   a23d9b7d87b27022037865c6b31412fa
#
_cell.length_a   1.000
_cell.length_b   1.000
_cell.length_c   1.000
_cell.angle_alpha   90.00
_cell.angle_beta   90.00
_cell.angle_gamma   90.00
#
_symmetry.space_group_name_H-M   'P 1'
#
loop_
_entity.id
_entity.type
_entity.pdbx_description
1 polymer ?
#
loop_
_entity_poly.entity_id
_entity_poly.type
_entity_poly.pdbx_seq_one_letter_code
_entity_poly.pdbx_strand_id
1 'polypeptide(L)'
;EFSDFENLIIVGSFSKTFGITGLRLGYICASSNLIDDLSKIQDTISICAPAISQNILLELINNPNNAVQKNFVAASNSRTKLINVLKKSEYLNWENTNGAFYAFVELKTINDTWKFCEDLIVNKSILALPGTIFGDQWGSYLRIAYGSVTPDEIEEGIQRIEEFISHTT
;
A
#
# COMPACT_ATOMS: atom_id res chain seq x y z
N GLU A 1 17.25 -17.91 16.40
CA GLU A 1 16.09 -18.13 17.31
C GLU A 1 15.65 -16.78 17.88
N PHE A 2 14.33 -16.54 17.98
CA PHE A 2 13.77 -15.27 18.49
C PHE A 2 13.96 -15.08 20.00
N SER A 3 14.37 -16.12 20.72
CA SER A 3 14.61 -16.12 22.16
C SER A 3 15.71 -15.13 22.61
N ASP A 4 16.59 -14.73 21.70
CA ASP A 4 17.75 -13.88 22.01
C ASP A 4 17.44 -12.37 21.93
N PHE A 5 16.19 -12.01 21.57
CA PHE A 5 15.78 -10.62 21.32
C PHE A 5 14.65 -10.18 22.28
N GLU A 6 14.95 -10.03 23.55
CA GLU A 6 13.96 -9.61 24.56
C GLU A 6 13.27 -8.27 24.21
N ASN A 7 13.93 -7.40 23.47
CA ASN A 7 13.45 -6.07 23.11
C ASN A 7 12.92 -5.98 21.67
N LEU A 8 12.76 -7.11 20.96
CA LEU A 8 12.26 -7.12 19.60
C LEU A 8 10.77 -7.46 19.55
N ILE A 9 9.99 -6.62 18.89
CA ILE A 9 8.58 -6.86 18.57
C ILE A 9 8.43 -6.80 17.06
N ILE A 10 7.96 -7.90 16.46
CA ILE A 10 7.62 -7.95 15.04
C ILE A 10 6.10 -7.99 14.92
N VAL A 11 5.53 -7.04 14.20
CA VAL A 11 4.10 -6.98 13.88
C VAL A 11 3.94 -7.18 12.38
N GLY A 12 3.16 -8.18 11.99
CA GLY A 12 2.94 -8.50 10.59
C GLY A 12 1.47 -8.62 10.24
N SER A 13 1.16 -8.41 8.95
CA SER A 13 -0.19 -8.56 8.42
C SER A 13 -0.18 -9.51 7.21
N PHE A 14 -1.11 -10.43 7.18
CA PHE A 14 -1.32 -11.31 6.04
C PHE A 14 -2.17 -10.65 4.94
N SER A 15 -2.86 -9.55 5.28
CA SER A 15 -3.81 -8.89 4.39
C SER A 15 -3.22 -8.51 3.03
N LYS A 16 -2.01 -7.96 3.01
CA LYS A 16 -1.37 -7.47 1.77
C LYS A 16 -0.55 -8.56 1.10
N THR A 17 0.21 -9.33 1.86
CA THR A 17 1.05 -10.41 1.35
C THR A 17 0.24 -11.47 0.60
N PHE A 18 -0.93 -11.84 1.11
CA PHE A 18 -1.80 -12.86 0.51
C PHE A 18 -2.99 -12.29 -0.27
N GLY A 19 -3.20 -10.97 -0.28
CA GLY A 19 -4.37 -10.36 -0.92
C GLY A 19 -5.70 -10.63 -0.20
N ILE A 20 -5.68 -10.95 1.10
CA ILE A 20 -6.82 -11.36 1.92
C ILE A 20 -7.27 -10.28 2.90
N THR A 21 -7.39 -9.06 2.45
CA THR A 21 -7.71 -7.91 3.32
C THR A 21 -8.99 -8.09 4.14
N GLY A 22 -9.99 -8.79 3.60
CA GLY A 22 -11.27 -9.07 4.26
C GLY A 22 -11.19 -10.06 5.41
N LEU A 23 -10.17 -10.91 5.48
CA LEU A 23 -10.03 -11.93 6.53
C LEU A 23 -9.51 -11.38 7.87
N ARG A 24 -8.98 -10.17 7.90
CA ARG A 24 -8.53 -9.46 9.11
C ARG A 24 -7.53 -10.24 9.96
N LEU A 25 -6.47 -10.77 9.33
CA LEU A 25 -5.45 -11.57 10.00
C LEU A 25 -4.10 -10.84 10.05
N GLY A 26 -3.43 -10.96 11.18
CA GLY A 26 -2.08 -10.49 11.43
C GLY A 26 -1.42 -11.35 12.50
N TYR A 27 -0.18 -11.02 12.82
CA TYR A 27 0.57 -11.71 13.88
C TYR A 27 1.50 -10.75 14.60
N ILE A 28 1.84 -11.13 15.84
CA ILE A 28 2.88 -10.50 16.64
C ILE A 28 3.86 -11.59 17.06
N CYS A 29 5.17 -11.31 16.91
CA CYS A 29 6.24 -12.11 17.49
C CYS A 29 7.00 -11.24 18.48
N ALA A 30 7.11 -11.70 19.71
CA ALA A 30 7.80 -10.99 20.80
C ALA A 30 8.27 -12.00 21.86
N SER A 31 8.87 -11.53 22.95
CA SER A 31 9.22 -12.36 24.11
C SER A 31 7.96 -12.99 24.72
N SER A 32 8.10 -14.18 25.34
CA SER A 32 6.98 -14.92 25.94
C SER A 32 6.19 -14.08 26.94
N ASN A 33 6.88 -13.35 27.83
CA ASN A 33 6.24 -12.50 28.84
C ASN A 33 5.34 -11.42 28.19
N LEU A 34 5.82 -10.79 27.12
CA LEU A 34 5.05 -9.78 26.41
C LEU A 34 3.85 -10.40 25.67
N ILE A 35 4.03 -11.58 25.06
CA ILE A 35 2.92 -12.29 24.40
C ILE A 35 1.83 -12.68 25.40
N ASP A 36 2.20 -13.12 26.60
CA ASP A 36 1.23 -13.44 27.67
C ASP A 36 0.39 -12.22 28.05
N ASP A 37 0.99 -11.04 28.17
CA ASP A 37 0.27 -9.80 28.48
C ASP A 37 -0.57 -9.31 27.30
N LEU A 38 -0.05 -9.37 26.07
CA LEU A 38 -0.80 -9.04 24.85
C LEU A 38 -1.99 -9.97 24.63
N SER A 39 -1.87 -11.25 25.00
CA SER A 39 -2.97 -12.23 24.89
C SER A 39 -4.14 -11.86 25.81
N LYS A 40 -3.89 -11.37 27.01
CA LYS A 40 -4.94 -10.87 27.93
C LYS A 40 -5.68 -9.67 27.34
N ILE A 41 -4.94 -8.75 26.70
CA ILE A 41 -5.53 -7.59 26.02
C ILE A 41 -6.35 -8.05 24.82
N GLN A 42 -5.82 -8.95 24.00
CA GLN A 42 -6.49 -9.48 22.83
C GLN A 42 -7.81 -10.18 23.20
N ASP A 43 -7.80 -10.99 24.27
CA ASP A 43 -9.01 -11.67 24.78
C ASP A 43 -10.10 -10.67 25.17
N THR A 44 -9.71 -9.53 25.74
CA THR A 44 -10.65 -8.45 26.10
C THR A 44 -11.23 -7.74 24.87
N ILE A 45 -10.43 -7.56 23.79
CA ILE A 45 -10.87 -6.83 22.59
C ILE A 45 -11.73 -7.70 21.67
N SER A 46 -11.29 -8.91 21.36
CA SER A 46 -11.95 -9.76 20.36
C SER A 46 -11.66 -11.26 20.52
N ILE A 47 -11.26 -11.72 21.69
CA ILE A 47 -10.93 -13.12 22.01
C ILE A 47 -9.86 -13.68 21.07
N CYS A 48 -10.20 -13.93 19.79
CA CYS A 48 -9.26 -14.42 18.77
C CYS A 48 -9.74 -14.06 17.36
N ALA A 49 -8.86 -14.24 16.39
CA ALA A 49 -9.24 -14.17 14.97
C ALA A 49 -10.22 -15.32 14.61
N PRO A 50 -11.22 -15.08 13.72
CA PRO A 50 -12.19 -16.10 13.35
C PRO A 50 -11.52 -17.38 12.81
N ALA A 51 -11.94 -18.55 13.27
CA ALA A 51 -11.36 -19.84 12.88
C ALA A 51 -11.42 -20.10 11.37
N ILE A 52 -12.48 -19.67 10.70
CA ILE A 52 -12.61 -19.78 9.24
C ILE A 52 -11.51 -18.97 8.52
N SER A 53 -11.21 -17.76 9.00
CA SER A 53 -10.14 -16.92 8.45
C SER A 53 -8.77 -17.57 8.63
N GLN A 54 -8.52 -18.17 9.80
CA GLN A 54 -7.28 -18.89 10.10
C GLN A 54 -7.12 -20.11 9.20
N ASN A 55 -8.18 -20.90 8.99
CA ASN A 55 -8.14 -22.08 8.13
C ASN A 55 -7.87 -21.73 6.67
N ILE A 56 -8.49 -20.65 6.15
CA ILE A 56 -8.21 -20.15 4.80
C ILE A 56 -6.75 -19.71 4.68
N LEU A 57 -6.22 -18.99 5.67
CA LEU A 57 -4.81 -18.60 5.68
C LEU A 57 -3.88 -19.78 5.70
N LEU A 58 -4.18 -20.83 6.49
CA LEU A 58 -3.39 -22.04 6.58
C LEU A 58 -3.29 -22.75 5.22
N GLU A 59 -4.40 -22.85 4.50
CA GLU A 59 -4.41 -23.39 3.13
C GLU A 59 -3.55 -22.54 2.17
N LEU A 60 -3.60 -21.21 2.28
CA LEU A 60 -2.79 -20.31 1.46
C LEU A 60 -1.29 -20.43 1.76
N ILE A 61 -0.92 -20.63 3.03
CA ILE A 61 0.49 -20.82 3.44
C ILE A 61 1.01 -22.16 2.93
N ASN A 62 0.20 -23.23 3.02
CA ASN A 62 0.60 -24.56 2.57
C ASN A 62 0.65 -24.68 1.04
N ASN A 63 -0.10 -23.82 0.32
CA ASN A 63 -0.20 -23.82 -1.13
C ASN A 63 0.08 -22.43 -1.72
N PRO A 64 1.27 -21.82 -1.54
CA PRO A 64 1.53 -20.42 -1.85
C PRO A 64 1.54 -20.09 -3.36
N ASN A 65 1.57 -21.12 -4.23
CA ASN A 65 2.00 -20.96 -5.62
C ASN A 65 0.97 -20.33 -6.58
N ASN A 66 -0.31 -20.13 -6.20
CA ASN A 66 -1.31 -19.71 -7.17
C ASN A 66 -1.83 -18.28 -7.01
N ALA A 67 -2.12 -17.82 -5.80
CA ALA A 67 -2.72 -16.49 -5.60
C ALA A 67 -1.64 -15.43 -5.30
N VAL A 68 -0.71 -15.74 -4.39
CA VAL A 68 0.35 -14.80 -3.97
C VAL A 68 1.27 -14.47 -5.14
N GLN A 69 1.69 -15.50 -5.90
CA GLN A 69 2.60 -15.32 -7.03
C GLN A 69 1.96 -14.48 -8.15
N LYS A 70 0.70 -14.72 -8.48
CA LYS A 70 -0.02 -13.94 -9.50
C LYS A 70 -0.15 -12.47 -9.11
N ASN A 71 -0.53 -12.19 -7.87
CA ASN A 71 -0.66 -10.83 -7.37
C ASN A 71 0.68 -10.11 -7.33
N PHE A 72 1.74 -10.81 -6.92
CA PHE A 72 3.10 -10.26 -6.92
C PHE A 72 3.57 -9.90 -8.33
N VAL A 73 3.40 -10.80 -9.30
CA VAL A 73 3.79 -10.55 -10.70
C VAL A 73 3.00 -9.39 -11.30
N ALA A 74 1.68 -9.34 -11.08
CA ALA A 74 0.85 -8.24 -11.56
C ALA A 74 1.30 -6.89 -10.98
N ALA A 75 1.47 -6.80 -9.67
CA ALA A 75 1.93 -5.58 -9.01
C ALA A 75 3.35 -5.18 -9.45
N SER A 76 4.24 -6.15 -9.70
CA SER A 76 5.60 -5.91 -10.19
C SER A 76 5.62 -5.32 -11.59
N ASN A 77 4.75 -5.83 -12.48
CA ASN A 77 4.60 -5.30 -13.85
C ASN A 77 4.07 -3.85 -13.83
N SER A 78 3.03 -3.60 -13.05
CA SER A 78 2.47 -2.24 -12.88
C SER A 78 3.49 -1.28 -12.27
N ARG A 79 4.28 -1.74 -11.29
CA ARG A 79 5.38 -0.95 -10.72
C ARG A 79 6.44 -0.60 -11.76
N THR A 80 6.86 -1.57 -12.58
CA THR A 80 7.85 -1.35 -13.63
C THR A 80 7.35 -0.32 -14.64
N LYS A 81 6.08 -0.39 -15.03
CA LYS A 81 5.46 0.59 -15.92
C LYS A 81 5.45 1.97 -15.29
N LEU A 82 5.02 2.08 -14.01
CA LEU A 82 4.99 3.34 -13.28
C LEU A 82 6.37 4.01 -13.20
N ILE A 83 7.42 3.24 -12.89
CA ILE A 83 8.80 3.75 -12.88
C ILE A 83 9.18 4.33 -14.25
N ASN A 84 8.84 3.62 -15.33
CA ASN A 84 9.21 4.03 -16.68
C ASN A 84 8.48 5.29 -17.14
N VAL A 85 7.23 5.44 -16.73
CA VAL A 85 6.42 6.63 -17.04
C VAL A 85 6.89 7.83 -16.22
N LEU A 86 7.03 7.68 -14.90
CA LEU A 86 7.44 8.77 -14.02
C LEU A 86 8.86 9.29 -14.30
N LYS A 87 9.79 8.44 -14.77
CA LYS A 87 11.12 8.88 -15.21
C LYS A 87 11.09 9.88 -16.37
N LYS A 88 10.03 9.90 -17.15
CA LYS A 88 9.85 10.79 -18.30
C LYS A 88 9.01 12.02 -17.96
N SER A 89 8.42 12.05 -16.77
CA SER A 89 7.52 13.11 -16.35
C SER A 89 8.26 14.42 -16.07
N GLU A 90 7.74 15.51 -16.59
CA GLU A 90 8.19 16.86 -16.28
C GLU A 90 7.52 17.41 -15.00
N TYR A 91 6.34 16.91 -14.65
CA TYR A 91 5.51 17.39 -13.54
C TYR A 91 5.62 16.57 -12.27
N LEU A 92 5.98 15.29 -12.40
CA LEU A 92 5.96 14.34 -11.30
C LEU A 92 7.37 13.85 -10.97
N ASN A 93 7.66 13.67 -9.69
CA ASN A 93 8.90 13.10 -9.22
C ASN A 93 8.62 11.97 -8.22
N TRP A 94 9.35 10.87 -8.30
CA TRP A 94 9.22 9.77 -7.36
C TRP A 94 10.57 9.14 -7.04
N GLU A 95 10.95 9.19 -5.78
CA GLU A 95 12.02 8.35 -5.27
C GLU A 95 11.54 6.91 -5.16
N ASN A 96 11.99 6.09 -6.10
CA ASN A 96 11.57 4.70 -6.18
C ASN A 96 11.97 3.91 -4.94
N THR A 97 10.99 3.32 -4.27
CA THR A 97 11.18 2.45 -3.11
C THR A 97 11.20 0.97 -3.51
N ASN A 98 11.88 0.13 -2.71
CA ASN A 98 12.01 -1.31 -3.01
C ASN A 98 10.84 -2.16 -2.52
N GLY A 99 9.76 -1.56 -2.04
CA GLY A 99 8.63 -2.28 -1.48
C GLY A 99 7.30 -1.57 -1.68
N ALA A 100 6.26 -2.15 -1.11
CA ALA A 100 4.87 -1.72 -1.17
C ALA A 100 4.25 -1.82 -2.58
N PHE A 101 3.04 -1.35 -2.72
CA PHE A 101 2.28 -1.23 -3.97
C PHE A 101 1.65 0.16 -4.08
N TYR A 102 2.27 1.13 -3.40
CA TYR A 102 1.98 2.55 -3.47
C TYR A 102 3.23 3.32 -3.90
N ALA A 103 3.04 4.37 -4.68
CA ALA A 103 4.02 5.40 -4.94
C ALA A 103 3.63 6.66 -4.17
N PHE A 104 4.59 7.31 -3.54
CA PHE A 104 4.43 8.62 -2.93
C PHE A 104 5.14 9.62 -3.82
N VAL A 105 4.36 10.28 -4.67
CA VAL A 105 4.82 11.04 -5.83
C VAL A 105 4.74 12.52 -5.52
N GLU A 106 5.82 13.25 -5.74
CA GLU A 106 5.87 14.71 -5.62
C GLU A 106 5.32 15.37 -6.89
N LEU A 107 4.46 16.37 -6.69
CA LEU A 107 4.01 17.31 -7.71
C LEU A 107 4.90 18.56 -7.69
N LYS A 108 5.62 18.85 -8.77
CA LYS A 108 6.61 19.93 -8.80
C LYS A 108 6.00 21.34 -8.76
N THR A 109 4.74 21.48 -9.18
CA THR A 109 4.08 22.79 -9.35
C THR A 109 2.84 22.98 -8.48
N ILE A 110 2.38 21.94 -7.79
CA ILE A 110 1.15 21.96 -6.98
C ILE A 110 1.51 21.83 -5.50
N ASN A 111 1.04 22.75 -4.68
CA ASN A 111 1.28 22.77 -3.23
C ASN A 111 0.03 22.43 -2.40
N ASP A 112 -1.17 22.49 -2.99
CA ASP A 112 -2.42 22.07 -2.37
C ASP A 112 -2.93 20.80 -3.05
N THR A 113 -2.44 19.65 -2.57
CA THR A 113 -2.83 18.35 -3.12
C THR A 113 -4.22 17.92 -2.68
N TRP A 114 -4.82 18.53 -1.66
CA TRP A 114 -6.19 18.22 -1.27
C TRP A 114 -7.18 18.62 -2.36
N LYS A 115 -7.18 19.93 -2.69
CA LYS A 115 -8.02 20.48 -3.75
C LYS A 115 -7.72 19.80 -5.10
N PHE A 116 -6.45 19.56 -5.39
CA PHE A 116 -6.03 18.87 -6.60
C PHE A 116 -6.62 17.45 -6.71
N CYS A 117 -6.64 16.65 -5.63
CA CYS A 117 -7.24 15.31 -5.61
C CYS A 117 -8.76 15.36 -5.82
N GLU A 118 -9.46 16.33 -5.22
CA GLU A 118 -10.90 16.51 -5.44
C GLU A 118 -11.20 16.79 -6.92
N ASP A 119 -10.43 17.71 -7.51
CA ASP A 119 -10.59 18.08 -8.92
C ASP A 119 -10.20 16.94 -9.88
N LEU A 120 -9.19 16.11 -9.54
CA LEU A 120 -8.84 14.91 -10.31
C LEU A 120 -9.99 13.90 -10.37
N ILE A 121 -10.71 13.68 -9.26
CA ILE A 121 -11.86 12.79 -9.23
C ILE A 121 -12.93 13.29 -10.18
N VAL A 122 -13.27 14.57 -10.09
CA VAL A 122 -14.37 15.17 -10.85
C VAL A 122 -14.04 15.27 -12.34
N ASN A 123 -12.83 15.72 -12.71
CA ASN A 123 -12.49 16.07 -14.09
C ASN A 123 -11.78 14.95 -14.86
N LYS A 124 -11.09 14.04 -14.15
CA LYS A 124 -10.26 13.00 -14.77
C LYS A 124 -10.62 11.58 -14.34
N SER A 125 -11.57 11.40 -13.42
CA SER A 125 -11.98 10.10 -12.85
C SER A 125 -10.80 9.33 -12.24
N ILE A 126 -9.88 10.04 -11.58
CA ILE A 126 -8.71 9.46 -10.93
C ILE A 126 -8.81 9.67 -9.43
N LEU A 127 -8.69 8.58 -8.67
CA LEU A 127 -8.60 8.61 -7.21
C LEU A 127 -7.14 8.46 -6.78
N ALA A 128 -6.56 9.56 -6.29
CA ALA A 128 -5.30 9.59 -5.54
C ALA A 128 -5.56 10.15 -4.14
N LEU A 129 -4.64 9.92 -3.21
CA LEU A 129 -4.75 10.50 -1.88
C LEU A 129 -3.75 11.65 -1.71
N PRO A 130 -4.18 12.79 -1.14
CA PRO A 130 -3.28 13.91 -0.89
C PRO A 130 -2.25 13.55 0.19
N GLY A 131 -1.04 14.04 0.01
CA GLY A 131 0.07 13.75 0.92
C GLY A 131 -0.15 14.29 2.33
N THR A 132 -0.90 15.36 2.50
CA THR A 132 -1.23 15.96 3.80
C THR A 132 -1.93 15.00 4.77
N ILE A 133 -2.60 13.95 4.29
CA ILE A 133 -3.15 12.87 5.15
C ILE A 133 -2.02 12.17 5.95
N PHE A 134 -0.78 12.20 5.45
CA PHE A 134 0.40 11.55 6.03
C PHE A 134 1.29 12.53 6.80
N GLY A 135 0.93 13.81 6.84
CA GLY A 135 1.60 14.89 7.56
C GLY A 135 1.62 16.19 6.76
N ASP A 136 1.56 17.31 7.46
CA ASP A 136 1.45 18.66 6.85
C ASP A 136 2.61 18.99 5.92
N GLN A 137 3.81 18.44 6.18
CA GLN A 137 5.00 18.63 5.33
C GLN A 137 4.86 18.02 3.92
N TRP A 138 3.86 17.20 3.66
CA TRP A 138 3.66 16.49 2.40
C TRP A 138 2.61 17.16 1.49
N GLY A 139 2.46 18.48 1.58
CA GLY A 139 1.46 19.25 0.84
C GLY A 139 1.55 19.14 -0.68
N SER A 140 2.75 18.88 -1.22
CA SER A 140 2.99 18.70 -2.66
C SER A 140 3.01 17.22 -3.11
N TYR A 141 2.60 16.27 -2.26
CA TYR A 141 2.69 14.85 -2.57
C TYR A 141 1.33 14.20 -2.81
N LEU A 142 1.32 13.17 -3.66
CA LEU A 142 0.19 12.26 -3.88
C LEU A 142 0.59 10.83 -3.53
N ARG A 143 -0.32 10.08 -2.90
CA ARG A 143 -0.20 8.63 -2.84
C ARG A 143 -1.01 7.99 -3.97
N ILE A 144 -0.31 7.31 -4.86
CA ILE A 144 -0.88 6.57 -5.99
C ILE A 144 -0.75 5.08 -5.72
N ALA A 145 -1.85 4.33 -5.79
CA ALA A 145 -1.86 2.87 -5.66
C ALA A 145 -1.68 2.23 -7.05
N TYR A 146 -0.72 1.33 -7.19
CA TYR A 146 -0.47 0.61 -8.45
C TYR A 146 -0.66 -0.91 -8.35
N GLY A 147 -0.99 -1.42 -7.17
CA GLY A 147 -1.04 -2.86 -6.92
C GLY A 147 -2.25 -3.59 -7.50
N SER A 148 -3.31 -2.88 -7.87
CA SER A 148 -4.57 -3.45 -8.37
C SER A 148 -4.97 -2.96 -9.76
N VAL A 149 -4.07 -2.28 -10.45
CA VAL A 149 -4.28 -1.75 -11.81
C VAL A 149 -3.28 -2.36 -12.79
N THR A 150 -3.66 -2.43 -14.04
CA THR A 150 -2.81 -2.96 -15.12
C THR A 150 -1.73 -1.94 -15.54
N PRO A 151 -0.66 -2.37 -16.22
CA PRO A 151 0.33 -1.46 -16.77
C PRO A 151 -0.25 -0.39 -17.70
N ASP A 152 -1.27 -0.72 -18.50
CA ASP A 152 -1.90 0.23 -19.42
C ASP A 152 -2.73 1.28 -18.67
N GLU A 153 -3.47 0.87 -17.62
CA GLU A 153 -4.19 1.79 -16.74
C GLU A 153 -3.24 2.72 -15.98
N ILE A 154 -2.03 2.27 -15.63
CA ILE A 154 -1.00 3.12 -15.04
C ILE A 154 -0.56 4.20 -16.02
N GLU A 155 -0.25 3.84 -17.26
CA GLU A 155 0.16 4.80 -18.28
C GLU A 155 -0.94 5.84 -18.54
N GLU A 156 -2.15 5.38 -18.76
CA GLU A 156 -3.31 6.25 -18.98
C GLU A 156 -3.57 7.15 -17.76
N GLY A 157 -3.51 6.61 -16.55
CA GLY A 157 -3.72 7.38 -15.32
C GLY A 157 -2.69 8.50 -15.13
N ILE A 158 -1.42 8.21 -15.34
CA ILE A 158 -0.36 9.23 -15.25
C ILE A 158 -0.52 10.28 -16.34
N GLN A 159 -0.81 9.88 -17.57
CA GLN A 159 -1.07 10.83 -18.66
C GLN A 159 -2.22 11.79 -18.31
N ARG A 160 -3.33 11.30 -17.80
CA ARG A 160 -4.47 12.14 -17.37
C ARG A 160 -4.11 13.10 -16.24
N ILE A 161 -3.23 12.69 -15.30
CA ILE A 161 -2.72 13.56 -14.24
C ILE A 161 -1.88 14.67 -14.85
N GLU A 162 -0.94 14.37 -15.74
CA GLU A 162 -0.08 15.34 -16.39
C GLU A 162 -0.85 16.34 -17.26
N GLU A 163 -1.82 15.85 -18.04
CA GLU A 163 -2.73 16.72 -18.78
C GLU A 163 -3.49 17.68 -17.85
N PHE A 164 -3.94 17.19 -16.71
CA PHE A 164 -4.65 18.05 -15.75
C PHE A 164 -3.74 19.12 -15.15
N ILE A 165 -2.50 18.78 -14.79
CA ILE A 165 -1.51 19.73 -14.30
C ILE A 165 -1.23 20.80 -15.35
N SER A 166 -0.98 20.41 -16.61
CA SER A 166 -0.66 21.34 -17.70
C SER A 166 -1.79 22.35 -18.03
N HIS A 167 -3.03 22.07 -17.63
CA HIS A 167 -4.16 22.99 -17.79
C HIS A 167 -4.44 23.84 -16.53
N THR A 168 -3.80 23.51 -15.41
CA THR A 168 -4.03 24.17 -14.12
C THR A 168 -2.89 25.12 -13.74
N THR A 169 -1.72 24.95 -14.36
CA THR A 169 -0.54 25.83 -14.26
C THR A 169 -0.51 26.81 -15.40
#